data_5f38bf38e199f89de4f2c5dee3b15eea
#
_entry.id   5f38bf38e199f89de4f2c5dee3b15eea
#
_cell.length_a   1.000
_cell.length_b   1.000
_cell.length_c   1.000
_cell.angle_alpha   90.00
_cell.angle_beta   90.00
_cell.angle_gamma   90.00
#
_symmetry.space_group_name_H-M   'P 1'
#
loop_
_entity.id
_entity.type
_entity.pdbx_description
1 polymer ?
#
loop_
_entity_poly.entity_id
_entity_poly.type
_entity_poly.pdbx_seq_one_letter_code
_entity_poly.pdbx_strand_id
1 'polypeptide(L)'
;MKIVSIEIQNYRNLSGQRTSLHHECNFIVGENNIGKSNFLNFINVVFTQRGFNADDFKDLTLPIRGKIVLQLEDVEKGIFSDLFDADDPNKVNILLKQQSPIDNLEFNHEESLTFIQPSLIRCLNYIHYDSLRNPISEINFDKGKGVGKFLTRLVKNYVSTQSDFNLPKKNFVNEAEVNLLVDSLNNTVGKLKAFNDFGIKAGVENDLESLLPKMVSLVDINGDSLTRSGYGVQFLILVTLSILDKIQTIIEQKWRQNAIFEGEEIVNGKTEKLKYISLVLGLDEPEIHLHPYMQRSLIKYLNRVISNQNQDFNDLLKSLFGIDKFIGQIIVVTHSPNIILNDYKQIIRLHQNSNNVTIKSGNTFQLSSQDENHLNILFPAIKEAFFSKSTLFVEGETEFTALPRIATKYDIDFDDLGIALIKVGSDAIAIVMNIVSQFGICCVGIQDFDTGKKARNNQIPNLFFTSKINFEDELIDLIRQGKENILREIFLAVEIKYGIDTIVQLGSLKEINRKFLLGLNNIKDCKLSELFQTYPITLDELSLLKCYYLAWFSNKKGYLVGKIIGDMIPVDCVPKVYEDCIKKVKELSLPI
;
A
#
# COMPACT_ATOMS: atom_id res chain seq x y z
N MET A 1 13.65 19.00 4.29
CA MET A 1 12.30 19.28 4.84
C MET A 1 11.39 18.10 4.59
N LYS A 2 10.62 17.70 5.59
CA LYS A 2 9.62 16.63 5.51
C LYS A 2 8.29 17.13 6.05
N ILE A 3 7.20 16.71 5.47
CA ILE A 3 5.85 17.06 5.94
C ILE A 3 5.50 16.13 7.09
N VAL A 4 5.23 16.69 8.28
CA VAL A 4 4.89 15.93 9.49
C VAL A 4 3.38 15.83 9.68
N SER A 5 2.66 16.93 9.48
CA SER A 5 1.20 16.93 9.58
C SER A 5 0.56 17.96 8.66
N ILE A 6 -0.68 17.69 8.29
CA ILE A 6 -1.51 18.57 7.47
C ILE A 6 -2.89 18.66 8.10
N GLU A 7 -3.41 19.88 8.24
CA GLU A 7 -4.81 20.18 8.57
C GLU A 7 -5.46 20.91 7.40
N ILE A 8 -6.71 20.56 7.08
CA ILE A 8 -7.40 21.05 5.89
C ILE A 8 -8.80 21.54 6.29
N GLN A 9 -9.16 22.76 5.89
CA GLN A 9 -10.49 23.34 6.10
C GLN A 9 -11.02 23.92 4.79
N ASN A 10 -12.29 23.68 4.52
CA ASN A 10 -13.04 24.15 3.35
C ASN A 10 -12.48 23.70 1.99
N TYR A 11 -11.78 22.56 1.94
CA TYR A 11 -11.26 22.01 0.69
C TYR A 11 -12.01 20.73 0.32
N ARG A 12 -12.73 20.74 -0.78
CA ARG A 12 -13.47 19.59 -1.33
C ARG A 12 -14.13 18.75 -0.23
N ASN A 13 -14.01 17.43 -0.31
CA ASN A 13 -14.53 16.49 0.69
C ASN A 13 -13.58 16.26 1.89
N LEU A 14 -12.39 16.87 1.91
CA LEU A 14 -11.40 16.73 2.97
C LEU A 14 -11.47 17.83 4.05
N SER A 15 -12.51 18.67 4.01
CA SER A 15 -12.70 19.74 4.97
C SER A 15 -12.84 19.24 6.40
N GLY A 16 -12.11 19.85 7.34
CA GLY A 16 -12.10 19.51 8.76
C GLY A 16 -11.19 18.33 9.12
N GLN A 17 -10.32 17.89 8.21
CA GLN A 17 -9.44 16.76 8.44
C GLN A 17 -8.05 17.19 8.87
N ARG A 18 -7.46 16.34 9.73
CA ARG A 18 -6.07 16.42 10.15
C ARG A 18 -5.41 15.05 10.03
N THR A 19 -4.16 15.01 9.55
CA THR A 19 -3.38 13.78 9.45
C THR A 19 -1.92 14.00 9.80
N SER A 20 -1.27 12.97 10.33
CA SER A 20 0.18 12.90 10.54
C SER A 20 0.80 12.01 9.46
N LEU A 21 1.95 12.40 8.96
CA LEU A 21 2.70 11.65 7.95
C LEU A 21 3.94 11.00 8.56
N HIS A 22 4.26 9.82 8.07
CA HIS A 22 5.52 9.15 8.37
C HIS A 22 6.67 9.85 7.63
N HIS A 23 7.83 9.91 8.25
CA HIS A 23 8.99 10.69 7.77
C HIS A 23 9.63 10.18 6.46
N GLU A 24 9.36 8.94 6.04
CA GLU A 24 9.93 8.37 4.81
C GLU A 24 8.89 8.15 3.73
N CYS A 25 7.95 7.24 3.96
CA CYS A 25 6.97 6.82 2.96
C CYS A 25 5.57 6.79 3.57
N ASN A 26 4.55 7.19 2.80
CA ASN A 26 3.16 7.23 3.21
C ASN A 26 2.29 6.61 2.13
N PHE A 27 1.39 5.69 2.52
CA PHE A 27 0.41 5.08 1.63
C PHE A 27 -0.98 5.55 1.99
N ILE A 28 -1.56 6.34 1.10
CA ILE A 28 -2.93 6.82 1.23
C ILE A 28 -3.86 5.77 0.62
N VAL A 29 -4.64 5.13 1.48
CA VAL A 29 -5.51 4.00 1.15
C VAL A 29 -6.97 4.26 1.54
N GLY A 30 -7.88 3.41 1.15
CA GLY A 30 -9.31 3.51 1.44
C GLY A 30 -10.15 3.16 0.22
N GLU A 31 -11.47 3.26 0.38
CA GLU A 31 -12.45 2.94 -0.66
C GLU A 31 -12.26 3.79 -1.93
N ASN A 32 -12.88 3.34 -3.02
CA ASN A 32 -12.88 4.10 -4.27
C ASN A 32 -13.69 5.40 -4.10
N ASN A 33 -13.30 6.44 -4.82
CA ASN A 33 -13.97 7.74 -4.87
C ASN A 33 -14.03 8.52 -3.53
N ILE A 34 -13.27 8.13 -2.52
CA ILE A 34 -13.29 8.77 -1.20
C ILE A 34 -12.46 10.07 -1.13
N GLY A 35 -11.74 10.41 -2.21
CA GLY A 35 -10.93 11.64 -2.26
C GLY A 35 -9.45 11.45 -1.97
N LYS A 36 -8.89 10.25 -2.16
CA LYS A 36 -7.45 9.99 -1.99
C LYS A 36 -6.59 10.91 -2.87
N SER A 37 -6.90 11.02 -4.16
CA SER A 37 -6.21 11.93 -5.09
C SER A 37 -6.40 13.40 -4.73
N ASN A 38 -7.52 13.77 -4.08
CA ASN A 38 -7.71 15.13 -3.58
C ASN A 38 -6.66 15.51 -2.54
N PHE A 39 -6.19 14.56 -1.73
CA PHE A 39 -5.15 14.81 -0.75
C PHE A 39 -3.80 15.14 -1.43
N LEU A 40 -3.39 14.37 -2.45
CA LEU A 40 -2.20 14.69 -3.24
C LEU A 40 -2.34 16.02 -3.99
N ASN A 41 -3.53 16.29 -4.55
CA ASN A 41 -3.81 17.55 -5.24
C ASN A 41 -3.72 18.75 -4.29
N PHE A 42 -4.20 18.63 -3.05
CA PHE A 42 -4.02 19.66 -2.04
C PHE A 42 -2.53 19.98 -1.82
N ILE A 43 -1.70 18.95 -1.60
CA ILE A 43 -0.25 19.10 -1.44
C ILE A 43 0.37 19.73 -2.69
N ASN A 44 -0.03 19.26 -3.88
CA ASN A 44 0.47 19.78 -5.14
C ASN A 44 0.19 21.30 -5.29
N VAL A 45 -1.03 21.75 -5.00
CA VAL A 45 -1.37 23.17 -5.06
C VAL A 45 -0.54 23.97 -4.08
N VAL A 46 -0.41 23.54 -2.84
CA VAL A 46 0.34 24.24 -1.79
C VAL A 46 1.81 24.45 -2.17
N PHE A 47 2.46 23.41 -2.71
CA PHE A 47 3.91 23.48 -2.96
C PHE A 47 4.31 23.88 -4.39
N THR A 48 3.37 23.89 -5.35
CA THR A 48 3.72 24.15 -6.76
C THR A 48 2.92 25.27 -7.42
N GLN A 49 1.70 25.55 -6.96
CA GLN A 49 0.78 26.47 -7.63
C GLN A 49 0.62 27.80 -6.87
N ARG A 50 -0.12 28.74 -7.46
CA ARG A 50 -0.39 30.04 -6.85
C ARG A 50 -1.60 30.03 -5.93
N GLY A 51 -2.53 29.07 -6.11
CA GLY A 51 -3.75 28.93 -5.33
C GLY A 51 -4.66 27.86 -5.86
N PHE A 52 -5.74 27.66 -5.14
CA PHE A 52 -6.83 26.72 -5.42
C PHE A 52 -7.84 27.33 -6.39
N ASN A 53 -8.45 26.50 -7.23
CA ASN A 53 -9.51 26.90 -8.16
C ASN A 53 -10.88 26.89 -7.47
N ALA A 54 -11.92 27.40 -8.16
CA ALA A 54 -13.27 27.43 -7.62
C ALA A 54 -13.82 26.06 -7.22
N ASP A 55 -13.52 25.01 -8.00
CA ASP A 55 -13.96 23.63 -7.74
C ASP A 55 -13.27 23.00 -6.52
N ASP A 56 -12.22 23.63 -5.99
CA ASP A 56 -11.51 23.18 -4.80
C ASP A 56 -12.20 23.63 -3.51
N PHE A 57 -13.03 24.69 -3.56
CA PHE A 57 -13.75 25.18 -2.41
C PHE A 57 -14.99 24.34 -2.13
N LYS A 58 -15.11 23.82 -0.90
CA LYS A 58 -16.35 23.15 -0.45
C LYS A 58 -17.50 24.15 -0.35
N ASP A 59 -17.20 25.34 0.13
CA ASP A 59 -18.11 26.49 0.23
C ASP A 59 -17.37 27.74 -0.27
N LEU A 60 -17.84 28.32 -1.37
CA LEU A 60 -17.25 29.51 -1.98
C LEU A 60 -17.34 30.77 -1.13
N THR A 61 -18.19 30.79 -0.11
CA THR A 61 -18.34 31.94 0.82
C THR A 61 -17.30 31.94 1.93
N LEU A 62 -16.63 30.81 2.13
CA LEU A 62 -15.63 30.61 3.18
C LEU A 62 -14.23 30.45 2.57
N PRO A 63 -13.18 30.94 3.24
CA PRO A 63 -11.81 30.73 2.77
C PRO A 63 -11.38 29.26 2.92
N ILE A 64 -10.53 28.79 2.00
CA ILE A 64 -9.72 27.61 2.26
C ILE A 64 -8.67 27.98 3.30
N ARG A 65 -8.54 27.18 4.34
CA ARG A 65 -7.52 27.30 5.38
C ARG A 65 -6.85 25.97 5.61
N GLY A 66 -5.64 25.99 6.12
CA GLY A 66 -4.95 24.79 6.58
C GLY A 66 -3.74 25.13 7.43
N LYS A 67 -3.19 24.08 8.02
CA LYS A 67 -1.92 24.13 8.74
C LYS A 67 -1.02 23.03 8.20
N ILE A 68 0.23 23.34 7.95
CA ILE A 68 1.25 22.36 7.56
C ILE A 68 2.39 22.48 8.56
N VAL A 69 2.82 21.35 9.11
CA VAL A 69 4.00 21.27 9.95
C VAL A 69 5.11 20.63 9.15
N LEU A 70 6.22 21.34 9.00
CA LEU A 70 7.43 20.85 8.36
C LEU A 70 8.48 20.48 9.41
N GLN A 71 9.12 19.33 9.26
CA GLN A 71 10.31 18.93 9.98
C GLN A 71 11.54 19.36 9.17
N LEU A 72 12.46 20.06 9.79
CA LEU A 72 13.74 20.47 9.21
C LEU A 72 14.86 19.58 9.73
N GLU A 73 15.78 19.21 8.86
CA GLU A 73 17.08 18.65 9.24
C GLU A 73 18.04 19.79 9.60
N ASP A 74 19.13 19.50 10.30
CA ASP A 74 20.05 20.55 10.77
C ASP A 74 20.61 21.43 9.65
N VAL A 75 20.84 20.87 8.47
CA VAL A 75 21.33 21.60 7.28
C VAL A 75 20.30 22.55 6.68
N GLU A 76 19.02 22.39 7.01
CA GLU A 76 17.91 23.21 6.52
C GLU A 76 17.54 24.34 7.48
N LYS A 77 18.09 24.33 8.70
CA LYS A 77 17.89 25.39 9.67
C LYS A 77 18.37 26.72 9.10
N GLY A 78 17.59 27.76 9.32
CA GLY A 78 17.86 29.09 8.77
C GLY A 78 17.13 29.43 7.47
N ILE A 79 16.55 28.45 6.75
CA ILE A 79 15.75 28.75 5.54
C ILE A 79 14.51 29.61 5.88
N PHE A 80 13.92 29.37 7.04
CA PHE A 80 12.80 30.17 7.56
C PHE A 80 13.26 31.25 8.54
N SER A 81 14.57 31.56 8.57
CA SER A 81 15.18 32.46 9.56
C SER A 81 14.90 31.98 10.99
N ASP A 82 14.27 32.81 11.83
CA ASP A 82 13.96 32.45 13.23
C ASP A 82 12.51 32.00 13.43
N LEU A 83 11.81 31.58 12.35
CA LEU A 83 10.41 31.16 12.42
C LEU A 83 10.32 29.65 12.73
N PHE A 84 10.58 29.28 13.97
CA PHE A 84 10.49 27.90 14.45
C PHE A 84 9.30 27.73 15.39
N ASP A 85 8.89 26.45 15.56
CA ASP A 85 7.97 26.05 16.61
C ASP A 85 8.55 26.36 18.00
N ALA A 86 7.72 26.83 18.92
CA ALA A 86 8.16 27.23 20.26
C ALA A 86 8.73 26.07 21.10
N ASP A 87 8.25 24.85 20.84
CA ASP A 87 8.60 23.65 21.61
C ASP A 87 9.68 22.80 20.88
N ASP A 88 9.79 22.91 19.55
CA ASP A 88 10.72 22.11 18.74
C ASP A 88 11.40 22.95 17.65
N PRO A 89 12.66 23.35 17.85
CA PRO A 89 13.38 24.18 16.89
C PRO A 89 13.66 23.50 15.53
N ASN A 90 13.33 22.22 15.39
CA ASN A 90 13.41 21.51 14.12
C ASN A 90 12.08 21.52 13.37
N LYS A 91 11.04 22.17 13.88
CA LYS A 91 9.74 22.28 13.24
C LYS A 91 9.38 23.71 12.87
N VAL A 92 8.57 23.84 11.83
CA VAL A 92 7.96 25.10 11.42
C VAL A 92 6.47 24.87 11.21
N ASN A 93 5.65 25.64 11.92
CA ASN A 93 4.20 25.61 11.82
C ASN A 93 3.73 26.67 10.84
N ILE A 94 3.15 26.26 9.71
CA ILE A 94 2.77 27.14 8.61
C ILE A 94 1.24 27.13 8.49
N LEU A 95 0.63 28.30 8.69
CA LEU A 95 -0.77 28.53 8.37
C LEU A 95 -0.90 28.93 6.91
N LEU A 96 -1.80 28.29 6.19
CA LEU A 96 -2.16 28.66 4.83
C LEU A 96 -3.59 29.19 4.77
N LYS A 97 -3.81 30.17 3.91
CA LYS A 97 -5.13 30.77 3.68
C LYS A 97 -5.27 31.24 2.24
N GLN A 98 -6.42 30.96 1.65
CA GLN A 98 -6.87 31.58 0.40
C GLN A 98 -8.30 32.05 0.58
N GLN A 99 -8.55 33.35 0.41
CA GLN A 99 -9.84 33.98 0.72
C GLN A 99 -10.90 33.63 -0.33
N SER A 100 -10.54 33.66 -1.62
CA SER A 100 -11.42 33.35 -2.73
C SER A 100 -10.64 32.72 -3.90
N PRO A 101 -11.30 32.14 -4.91
CA PRO A 101 -10.61 31.51 -6.05
C PRO A 101 -9.73 32.45 -6.90
N ILE A 102 -9.96 33.75 -6.83
CA ILE A 102 -9.16 34.74 -7.57
C ILE A 102 -7.93 35.21 -6.79
N ASP A 103 -7.86 34.95 -5.48
CA ASP A 103 -6.76 35.36 -4.62
C ASP A 103 -5.61 34.35 -4.69
N ASN A 104 -4.41 34.81 -4.36
CA ASN A 104 -3.28 33.90 -4.19
C ASN A 104 -3.33 33.22 -2.81
N LEU A 105 -2.70 32.06 -2.73
CA LEU A 105 -2.47 31.35 -1.48
C LEU A 105 -1.41 32.10 -0.64
N GLU A 106 -1.77 32.42 0.58
CA GLU A 106 -0.92 33.09 1.56
C GLU A 106 -0.42 32.12 2.62
N PHE A 107 0.81 32.37 3.10
CA PHE A 107 1.44 31.56 4.14
C PHE A 107 1.90 32.46 5.28
N ASN A 108 1.59 32.07 6.51
CA ASN A 108 2.04 32.76 7.71
C ASN A 108 2.61 31.76 8.72
N HIS A 109 3.59 32.18 9.48
CA HIS A 109 4.07 31.43 10.64
C HIS A 109 2.99 31.43 11.73
N GLU A 110 2.71 30.30 12.37
CA GLU A 110 1.59 30.19 13.31
C GLU A 110 1.77 31.06 14.54
N GLU A 111 2.95 31.02 15.15
CA GLU A 111 3.19 31.67 16.44
C GLU A 111 3.35 33.19 16.30
N SER A 112 4.08 33.66 15.31
CA SER A 112 4.36 35.08 15.12
C SER A 112 3.42 35.77 14.15
N LEU A 113 2.61 35.03 13.39
CA LEU A 113 1.77 35.50 12.28
C LEU A 113 2.57 36.22 11.17
N THR A 114 3.88 36.06 11.16
CA THR A 114 4.76 36.65 10.14
C THR A 114 4.52 35.97 8.80
N PHE A 115 4.44 36.79 7.74
CA PHE A 115 4.27 36.28 6.38
C PHE A 115 5.49 35.48 5.93
N ILE A 116 5.26 34.31 5.37
CA ILE A 116 6.27 33.43 4.79
C ILE A 116 6.19 33.54 3.25
N GLN A 117 7.30 33.85 2.63
CA GLN A 117 7.33 33.89 1.17
C GLN A 117 7.06 32.53 0.54
N PRO A 118 6.17 32.43 -0.46
CA PRO A 118 5.88 31.18 -1.15
C PRO A 118 7.11 30.48 -1.77
N SER A 119 8.15 31.24 -2.09
CA SER A 119 9.43 30.71 -2.59
C SER A 119 10.12 29.82 -1.57
N LEU A 120 10.05 30.12 -0.27
CA LEU A 120 10.62 29.30 0.80
C LEU A 120 9.87 27.97 0.95
N ILE A 121 8.54 28.01 0.89
CA ILE A 121 7.70 26.80 0.92
C ILE A 121 8.04 25.86 -0.27
N ARG A 122 8.29 26.45 -1.45
CA ARG A 122 8.64 25.69 -2.66
C ARG A 122 10.05 25.09 -2.64
N CYS A 123 10.90 25.43 -1.68
CA CYS A 123 12.19 24.78 -1.48
C CYS A 123 12.08 23.30 -1.03
N LEU A 124 10.89 22.84 -0.62
CA LEU A 124 10.59 21.42 -0.40
C LEU A 124 10.66 20.59 -1.69
N ASN A 125 10.53 21.20 -2.87
CA ASN A 125 10.62 20.57 -4.18
C ASN A 125 9.67 19.40 -4.37
N TYR A 126 8.38 19.66 -4.30
CA TYR A 126 7.35 18.65 -4.56
C TYR A 126 7.29 18.29 -6.06
N ILE A 127 7.29 16.99 -6.35
CA ILE A 127 7.06 16.44 -7.68
C ILE A 127 5.79 15.59 -7.63
N HIS A 128 4.81 15.94 -8.47
CA HIS A 128 3.55 15.23 -8.59
C HIS A 128 3.50 14.37 -9.84
N TYR A 129 3.12 13.10 -9.68
CA TYR A 129 2.84 12.17 -10.75
C TYR A 129 1.37 11.78 -10.71
N ASP A 130 0.64 12.18 -11.72
CA ASP A 130 -0.76 11.87 -11.93
C ASP A 130 -0.92 10.46 -12.54
N SER A 131 -1.98 9.75 -12.18
CA SER A 131 -2.34 8.43 -12.71
C SER A 131 -2.57 8.39 -14.24
N LEU A 132 -2.94 9.52 -14.83
CA LEU A 132 -3.23 9.65 -16.27
C LEU A 132 -1.99 9.90 -17.14
N ARG A 133 -0.79 9.97 -16.56
CA ARG A 133 0.43 10.18 -17.35
C ARG A 133 0.72 9.02 -18.27
N ASN A 134 1.10 9.37 -19.50
CA ASN A 134 1.59 8.41 -20.49
C ASN A 134 3.13 8.49 -20.57
N PRO A 135 3.88 7.52 -19.98
CA PRO A 135 5.33 7.54 -20.00
C PRO A 135 5.94 7.63 -21.40
N ILE A 136 5.33 6.97 -22.38
CA ILE A 136 5.83 6.94 -23.77
C ILE A 136 5.89 8.36 -24.35
N SER A 137 4.87 9.18 -24.10
CA SER A 137 4.82 10.55 -24.63
C SER A 137 5.81 11.50 -23.94
N GLU A 138 6.26 11.17 -22.73
CA GLU A 138 7.16 12.01 -21.94
C GLU A 138 8.64 11.61 -22.06
N ILE A 139 8.94 10.34 -22.39
CA ILE A 139 10.32 9.83 -22.54
C ILE A 139 10.91 10.16 -23.93
N ASN A 140 10.24 10.94 -24.74
CA ASN A 140 10.74 11.37 -26.04
C ASN A 140 11.67 12.60 -25.93
N PHE A 141 12.70 12.66 -26.80
CA PHE A 141 13.59 13.84 -26.94
C PHE A 141 12.88 15.07 -27.56
N ASP A 142 11.57 15.16 -27.49
CA ASP A 142 10.81 16.26 -28.06
C ASP A 142 11.00 17.57 -27.26
N LYS A 143 11.36 18.64 -27.95
CA LYS A 143 11.95 19.88 -27.41
C LYS A 143 11.15 20.66 -26.37
N GLY A 144 9.96 20.28 -26.03
CA GLY A 144 9.09 21.14 -25.22
C GLY A 144 8.46 20.50 -23.99
N LYS A 145 8.49 19.18 -23.83
CA LYS A 145 7.69 18.49 -22.82
C LYS A 145 8.47 17.44 -22.04
N GLY A 146 8.26 17.37 -20.73
CA GLY A 146 8.70 16.30 -19.87
C GLY A 146 10.22 16.06 -19.82
N VAL A 147 10.59 14.82 -19.64
CA VAL A 147 11.96 14.31 -19.54
C VAL A 147 12.78 14.58 -20.81
N GLY A 148 12.16 14.68 -21.98
CA GLY A 148 12.82 15.04 -23.23
C GLY A 148 13.58 16.37 -23.14
N LYS A 149 13.08 17.32 -22.34
CA LYS A 149 13.77 18.58 -22.07
C LYS A 149 15.08 18.36 -21.30
N PHE A 150 15.10 17.51 -20.30
CA PHE A 150 16.30 17.13 -19.56
C PHE A 150 17.34 16.46 -20.47
N LEU A 151 16.92 15.46 -21.24
CA LEU A 151 17.78 14.75 -22.16
C LEU A 151 18.35 15.66 -23.25
N THR A 152 17.54 16.56 -23.82
CA THR A 152 17.99 17.58 -24.77
C THR A 152 19.03 18.53 -24.16
N ARG A 153 18.89 18.87 -22.87
CA ARG A 153 19.88 19.71 -22.16
C ARG A 153 21.19 18.97 -21.92
N LEU A 154 21.16 17.69 -21.58
CA LEU A 154 22.37 16.86 -21.47
C LEU A 154 23.16 16.86 -22.78
N VAL A 155 22.47 16.65 -23.91
CA VAL A 155 23.10 16.73 -25.25
C VAL A 155 23.70 18.10 -25.50
N LYS A 156 22.98 19.18 -25.22
CA LYS A 156 23.49 20.55 -25.41
C LYS A 156 24.69 20.87 -24.53
N ASN A 157 24.65 20.47 -23.26
CA ASN A 157 25.77 20.69 -22.33
C ASN A 157 27.01 19.94 -22.79
N TYR A 158 26.85 18.68 -23.25
CA TYR A 158 27.96 17.94 -23.82
C TYR A 158 28.57 18.65 -25.02
N VAL A 159 27.76 19.06 -25.99
CA VAL A 159 28.22 19.77 -27.20
C VAL A 159 28.91 21.10 -26.84
N SER A 160 28.43 21.83 -25.84
CA SER A 160 29.01 23.10 -25.41
C SER A 160 30.35 22.96 -24.66
N THR A 161 30.59 21.81 -24.01
CA THR A 161 31.82 21.55 -23.24
C THR A 161 32.96 20.97 -24.09
N GLN A 162 32.64 20.42 -25.27
CA GLN A 162 33.62 19.90 -26.21
C GLN A 162 33.98 20.97 -27.24
N SER A 163 35.17 21.63 -27.08
CA SER A 163 35.65 22.67 -27.98
C SER A 163 35.86 22.17 -29.44
N ASP A 164 36.02 20.87 -29.63
CA ASP A 164 36.34 20.27 -30.92
C ASP A 164 35.11 19.61 -31.59
N PHE A 165 33.89 19.80 -31.02
CA PHE A 165 32.67 19.22 -31.57
C PHE A 165 32.23 20.02 -32.82
N ASN A 166 32.90 19.81 -33.93
CA ASN A 166 32.57 20.43 -35.22
C ASN A 166 31.66 19.46 -36.03
N LEU A 167 30.38 19.75 -36.04
CA LEU A 167 29.45 19.11 -36.97
C LEU A 167 29.78 19.60 -38.38
N PRO A 168 30.25 18.75 -39.30
CA PRO A 168 30.54 19.16 -40.67
C PRO A 168 29.26 19.61 -41.36
N LYS A 169 29.27 20.80 -41.92
CA LYS A 169 28.12 21.44 -42.58
C LYS A 169 27.56 20.66 -43.80
N LYS A 170 28.18 19.55 -44.22
CA LYS A 170 27.79 18.77 -45.40
C LYS A 170 27.57 17.27 -45.18
N ASN A 171 28.10 16.65 -44.14
CA ASN A 171 27.79 15.28 -43.77
C ASN A 171 27.27 15.29 -42.33
N PHE A 172 25.99 15.10 -42.20
CA PHE A 172 25.28 15.33 -40.97
C PHE A 172 25.63 14.36 -39.81
N VAL A 173 26.47 13.34 -40.06
CA VAL A 173 26.84 12.38 -39.03
C VAL A 173 28.29 11.91 -39.22
N ASN A 174 29.18 12.36 -38.35
CA ASN A 174 30.42 11.63 -38.11
C ASN A 174 30.09 10.53 -37.08
N GLU A 175 30.08 9.26 -37.51
CA GLU A 175 29.76 8.11 -36.67
C GLU A 175 30.59 8.07 -35.36
N ALA A 176 31.86 8.48 -35.42
CA ALA A 176 32.74 8.52 -34.26
C ALA A 176 32.28 9.57 -33.22
N GLU A 177 31.88 10.77 -33.64
CA GLU A 177 31.40 11.82 -32.73
C GLU A 177 30.04 11.53 -32.14
N VAL A 178 29.14 10.92 -32.94
CA VAL A 178 27.84 10.46 -32.43
C VAL A 178 28.00 9.32 -31.45
N ASN A 179 28.94 8.39 -31.70
CA ASN A 179 29.26 7.34 -30.73
C ASN A 179 29.83 7.90 -29.44
N LEU A 180 30.71 8.92 -29.48
CA LEU A 180 31.19 9.61 -28.27
C LEU A 180 30.06 10.27 -27.49
N LEU A 181 29.09 10.89 -28.17
CA LEU A 181 27.89 11.44 -27.55
C LEU A 181 27.04 10.34 -26.87
N VAL A 182 26.81 9.24 -27.59
CA VAL A 182 26.07 8.08 -27.10
C VAL A 182 26.79 7.46 -25.89
N ASP A 183 28.12 7.34 -25.91
CA ASP A 183 28.91 6.83 -24.81
C ASP A 183 28.85 7.76 -23.59
N SER A 184 28.89 9.09 -23.79
CA SER A 184 28.70 10.06 -22.71
C SER A 184 27.31 9.96 -22.07
N LEU A 185 26.27 9.81 -22.89
CA LEU A 185 24.91 9.56 -22.42
C LEU A 185 24.80 8.23 -21.69
N ASN A 186 25.45 7.17 -22.19
CA ASN A 186 25.46 5.85 -21.56
C ASN A 186 26.17 5.86 -20.21
N ASN A 187 27.25 6.63 -20.06
CA ASN A 187 27.91 6.85 -18.76
C ASN A 187 27.00 7.55 -17.74
N THR A 188 26.03 8.31 -18.22
CA THR A 188 25.06 9.03 -17.39
C THR A 188 23.81 8.21 -17.10
N VAL A 189 23.12 7.75 -18.16
CA VAL A 189 21.84 7.03 -18.03
C VAL A 189 22.00 5.53 -17.79
N GLY A 190 23.12 4.92 -18.19
CA GLY A 190 23.39 3.51 -17.97
C GLY A 190 23.52 3.11 -16.50
N LYS A 191 23.71 4.10 -15.60
CA LYS A 191 23.64 3.92 -14.14
C LYS A 191 22.21 3.79 -13.61
N LEU A 192 21.21 4.12 -14.40
CA LEU A 192 19.80 3.98 -14.08
C LEU A 192 19.38 2.52 -14.30
N LYS A 193 19.38 1.74 -13.24
CA LYS A 193 18.91 0.35 -13.29
C LYS A 193 17.48 0.30 -12.74
N ALA A 194 16.56 -0.05 -13.62
CA ALA A 194 15.20 -0.36 -13.26
C ALA A 194 15.08 -1.88 -13.11
N PHE A 195 15.07 -2.42 -11.92
CA PHE A 195 15.11 -3.87 -11.63
C PHE A 195 16.49 -4.51 -11.96
N ASN A 196 16.81 -5.64 -11.33
CA ASN A 196 18.15 -6.27 -11.41
C ASN A 196 18.63 -6.59 -12.82
N ASP A 197 17.70 -6.81 -13.77
CA ASP A 197 18.02 -7.27 -15.13
C ASP A 197 17.68 -6.24 -16.22
N PHE A 198 17.27 -5.02 -15.85
CA PHE A 198 16.85 -4.01 -16.82
C PHE A 198 17.72 -2.75 -16.71
N GLY A 199 18.62 -2.59 -17.66
CA GLY A 199 19.45 -1.39 -17.83
C GLY A 199 19.02 -0.56 -19.03
N ILE A 200 19.33 0.72 -19.00
CA ILE A 200 19.03 1.68 -20.08
C ILE A 200 20.33 2.05 -20.76
N LYS A 201 20.29 2.18 -22.08
CA LYS A 201 21.35 2.84 -22.83
C LYS A 201 20.78 3.73 -23.95
N ALA A 202 21.52 4.78 -24.29
CA ALA A 202 21.26 5.57 -25.46
C ALA A 202 21.70 4.82 -26.73
N GLY A 203 20.97 4.99 -27.82
CA GLY A 203 21.30 4.47 -29.14
C GLY A 203 21.08 5.53 -30.20
N VAL A 204 21.64 5.33 -31.38
CA VAL A 204 21.49 6.22 -32.54
C VAL A 204 20.27 5.79 -33.35
N GLU A 205 19.38 6.72 -33.65
CA GLU A 205 18.28 6.52 -34.57
C GLU A 205 18.70 6.95 -35.98
N ASN A 206 18.49 6.10 -37.02
CA ASN A 206 18.98 6.33 -38.37
C ASN A 206 18.11 7.29 -39.22
N ASP A 207 17.28 8.09 -38.60
CA ASP A 207 16.46 9.08 -39.32
C ASP A 207 17.20 10.42 -39.48
N LEU A 208 17.67 10.67 -40.69
CA LEU A 208 18.56 11.78 -41.04
C LEU A 208 17.90 13.16 -41.11
N GLU A 209 16.58 13.27 -41.07
CA GLU A 209 15.89 14.53 -41.31
C GLU A 209 15.67 15.40 -40.05
N SER A 210 16.00 14.93 -38.89
CA SER A 210 15.76 15.68 -37.67
C SER A 210 17.01 15.81 -36.77
N LEU A 211 17.39 17.01 -36.51
CA LEU A 211 18.47 17.50 -35.65
C LEU A 211 18.76 16.64 -34.39
N LEU A 212 19.99 16.68 -33.90
CA LEU A 212 20.62 15.93 -32.79
C LEU A 212 19.71 15.33 -31.71
N PRO A 213 18.66 15.98 -31.19
CA PRO A 213 17.75 15.39 -30.22
C PRO A 213 16.89 14.23 -30.76
N LYS A 214 16.70 14.17 -32.08
CA LYS A 214 15.96 13.09 -32.73
C LYS A 214 16.87 11.98 -33.24
N MET A 215 18.19 12.17 -33.25
CA MET A 215 19.15 11.13 -33.60
C MET A 215 19.45 10.17 -32.45
N VAL A 216 19.05 10.54 -31.24
CA VAL A 216 19.31 9.74 -30.04
C VAL A 216 17.97 9.27 -29.47
N SER A 217 17.81 7.96 -29.34
CA SER A 217 16.67 7.36 -28.66
C SER A 217 17.14 6.59 -27.42
N LEU A 218 16.28 6.50 -26.42
CA LEU A 218 16.53 5.63 -25.28
C LEU A 218 16.16 4.20 -25.68
N VAL A 219 17.12 3.31 -25.52
CA VAL A 219 16.97 1.88 -25.79
C VAL A 219 17.36 1.09 -24.53
N ASP A 220 16.89 -0.14 -24.42
CA ASP A 220 17.33 -1.04 -23.35
C ASP A 220 18.76 -1.56 -23.63
N ILE A 221 19.26 -2.39 -22.71
CA ILE A 221 20.62 -2.99 -22.84
C ILE A 221 20.77 -3.88 -24.09
N ASN A 222 19.66 -4.37 -24.66
CA ASN A 222 19.64 -5.21 -25.84
C ASN A 222 19.51 -4.39 -27.14
N GLY A 223 19.29 -3.07 -27.03
CA GLY A 223 19.10 -2.18 -28.17
C GLY A 223 17.65 -2.00 -28.60
N ASP A 224 16.70 -2.56 -27.87
CA ASP A 224 15.27 -2.38 -28.14
C ASP A 224 14.77 -1.02 -27.62
N SER A 225 13.93 -0.34 -28.41
CA SER A 225 13.37 0.95 -28.02
C SER A 225 12.61 0.85 -26.69
N LEU A 226 12.85 1.78 -25.76
CA LEU A 226 12.12 1.86 -24.49
C LEU A 226 10.60 1.97 -24.68
N THR A 227 10.13 2.49 -25.80
CA THR A 227 8.69 2.53 -26.12
C THR A 227 8.06 1.14 -26.25
N ARG A 228 8.88 0.10 -26.49
CA ARG A 228 8.46 -1.31 -26.57
C ARG A 228 8.62 -2.05 -25.23
N SER A 229 9.28 -1.45 -24.26
CA SER A 229 9.43 -2.03 -22.93
C SER A 229 8.10 -2.03 -22.19
N GLY A 230 7.98 -2.90 -21.17
CA GLY A 230 6.80 -2.92 -20.30
C GLY A 230 6.56 -1.57 -19.60
N TYR A 231 5.31 -1.21 -19.40
CA TYR A 231 4.90 0.09 -18.82
C TYR A 231 5.61 0.40 -17.49
N GLY A 232 5.84 -0.59 -16.64
CA GLY A 232 6.51 -0.39 -15.35
C GLY A 232 7.94 0.09 -15.44
N VAL A 233 8.67 -0.41 -16.43
CA VAL A 233 10.04 0.02 -16.72
C VAL A 233 10.01 1.46 -17.21
N GLN A 234 9.11 1.77 -18.15
CA GLN A 234 8.94 3.12 -18.67
C GLN A 234 8.58 4.10 -17.56
N PHE A 235 7.65 3.73 -16.66
CA PHE A 235 7.23 4.57 -15.54
C PHE A 235 8.39 4.84 -14.56
N LEU A 236 9.15 3.80 -14.19
CA LEU A 236 10.30 3.96 -13.30
C LEU A 236 11.37 4.90 -13.90
N ILE A 237 11.65 4.74 -15.18
CA ILE A 237 12.58 5.60 -15.93
C ILE A 237 12.06 7.04 -15.94
N LEU A 238 10.78 7.23 -16.26
CA LEU A 238 10.13 8.54 -16.25
C LEU A 238 10.30 9.23 -14.89
N VAL A 239 9.96 8.55 -13.79
CA VAL A 239 10.07 9.12 -12.43
C VAL A 239 11.52 9.50 -12.15
N THR A 240 12.47 8.60 -12.44
CA THR A 240 13.90 8.84 -12.18
C THR A 240 14.45 10.02 -12.99
N LEU A 241 14.15 10.08 -14.27
CA LEU A 241 14.57 11.18 -15.14
C LEU A 241 13.89 12.52 -14.77
N SER A 242 12.65 12.48 -14.30
CA SER A 242 11.95 13.69 -13.84
C SER A 242 12.55 14.24 -12.54
N ILE A 243 13.06 13.38 -11.66
CA ILE A 243 13.83 13.82 -10.49
C ILE A 243 15.06 14.58 -10.95
N LEU A 244 15.82 14.04 -11.91
CA LEU A 244 17.00 14.70 -12.46
C LEU A 244 16.67 16.02 -13.18
N ASP A 245 15.60 16.08 -13.99
CA ASP A 245 15.11 17.32 -14.62
C ASP A 245 14.73 18.39 -13.59
N LYS A 246 14.08 17.97 -12.51
CA LYS A 246 13.72 18.88 -11.41
C LYS A 246 14.96 19.49 -10.75
N ILE A 247 15.96 18.66 -10.45
CA ILE A 247 17.22 19.09 -9.83
C ILE A 247 17.95 20.06 -10.76
N GLN A 248 18.07 19.71 -12.05
CA GLN A 248 18.67 20.61 -13.04
C GLN A 248 17.96 21.96 -13.11
N THR A 249 16.62 21.93 -13.09
CA THR A 249 15.81 23.16 -13.10
C THR A 249 16.08 24.04 -11.86
N ILE A 250 16.31 23.42 -10.70
CA ILE A 250 16.64 24.14 -9.45
C ILE A 250 18.02 24.79 -9.57
N ILE A 251 19.00 24.10 -10.09
CA ILE A 251 20.38 24.60 -10.25
C ILE A 251 20.43 25.76 -11.25
N GLU A 252 19.72 25.67 -12.37
CA GLU A 252 19.69 26.70 -13.41
C GLU A 252 18.97 27.97 -12.98
N GLN A 253 17.99 27.87 -12.09
CA GLN A 253 17.21 29.02 -11.63
C GLN A 253 17.87 29.68 -10.40
N LYS A 254 18.57 30.77 -10.58
CA LYS A 254 19.27 31.49 -9.51
C LYS A 254 18.41 31.76 -8.26
N TRP A 255 17.11 32.03 -8.44
CA TRP A 255 16.19 32.26 -7.32
C TRP A 255 15.83 31.01 -6.52
N ARG A 256 16.15 29.81 -7.04
CA ARG A 256 15.97 28.50 -6.37
C ARG A 256 17.26 27.96 -5.75
N GLN A 257 18.37 28.64 -5.85
CA GLN A 257 19.63 28.19 -5.24
C GLN A 257 19.51 28.01 -3.71
N ASN A 258 18.60 28.77 -3.08
CA ASN A 258 18.26 28.56 -1.65
C ASN A 258 17.62 27.18 -1.34
N ALA A 259 17.28 26.38 -2.35
CA ALA A 259 16.80 25.01 -2.17
C ALA A 259 17.94 23.96 -2.11
N ILE A 260 19.21 24.41 -2.20
CA ILE A 260 20.40 23.57 -2.03
C ILE A 260 21.02 23.95 -0.70
N PHE A 261 21.18 22.99 0.19
CA PHE A 261 21.70 23.18 1.54
C PHE A 261 23.11 22.63 1.62
N GLU A 262 23.97 23.26 2.39
CA GLU A 262 25.34 22.79 2.65
C GLU A 262 25.45 22.41 4.12
N GLY A 263 26.08 21.25 4.39
CA GLY A 263 26.31 20.77 5.73
C GLY A 263 27.63 20.00 5.84
N GLU A 264 28.12 19.84 7.05
CA GLU A 264 29.32 19.07 7.33
C GLU A 264 28.95 17.72 7.94
N GLU A 265 29.46 16.65 7.36
CA GLU A 265 29.34 15.29 7.93
C GLU A 265 30.71 14.64 8.09
N ILE A 266 30.81 13.71 9.05
CA ILE A 266 32.00 12.89 9.22
C ILE A 266 31.85 11.64 8.33
N VAL A 267 32.58 11.65 7.20
CA VAL A 267 32.63 10.52 6.27
C VAL A 267 34.02 9.88 6.38
N ASN A 268 34.08 8.59 6.73
CA ASN A 268 35.36 7.85 6.89
C ASN A 268 36.37 8.55 7.83
N GLY A 269 35.88 9.19 8.89
CA GLY A 269 36.71 9.89 9.88
C GLY A 269 37.25 11.25 9.44
N LYS A 270 36.76 11.80 8.30
CA LYS A 270 37.08 13.16 7.82
C LYS A 270 35.80 13.99 7.74
N THR A 271 35.90 15.25 8.12
CA THR A 271 34.79 16.21 7.93
C THR A 271 34.72 16.59 6.46
N GLU A 272 33.63 16.26 5.79
CA GLU A 272 33.36 16.62 4.40
C GLU A 272 32.18 17.58 4.34
N LYS A 273 32.27 18.58 3.44
CA LYS A 273 31.14 19.45 3.10
C LYS A 273 30.28 18.77 2.05
N LEU A 274 29.03 18.49 2.40
CA LEU A 274 28.06 17.83 1.54
C LEU A 274 26.94 18.80 1.16
N LYS A 275 26.42 18.60 -0.04
CA LYS A 275 25.26 19.34 -0.57
C LYS A 275 24.01 18.47 -0.54
N TYR A 276 22.94 19.04 -0.03
CA TYR A 276 21.64 18.40 0.17
C TYR A 276 20.56 19.12 -0.62
N ILE A 277 19.54 18.36 -1.01
CA ILE A 277 18.32 18.92 -1.61
C ILE A 277 17.09 18.23 -1.00
N SER A 278 16.09 19.02 -0.63
CA SER A 278 14.80 18.47 -0.20
C SER A 278 13.98 18.03 -1.40
N LEU A 279 13.32 16.86 -1.29
CA LEU A 279 12.49 16.32 -2.36
C LEU A 279 11.32 15.52 -1.79
N VAL A 280 10.09 15.87 -2.16
CA VAL A 280 8.89 15.09 -1.86
C VAL A 280 8.25 14.58 -3.13
N LEU A 281 8.07 13.26 -3.23
CA LEU A 281 7.40 12.62 -4.36
C LEU A 281 5.95 12.32 -4.01
N GLY A 282 5.01 12.85 -4.78
CA GLY A 282 3.60 12.48 -4.76
C GLY A 282 3.26 11.59 -5.95
N LEU A 283 2.88 10.34 -5.71
CA LEU A 283 2.56 9.35 -6.73
C LEU A 283 1.08 8.98 -6.62
N ASP A 284 0.32 9.23 -7.69
CA ASP A 284 -1.10 8.84 -7.77
C ASP A 284 -1.21 7.57 -8.61
N GLU A 285 -1.64 6.49 -7.97
CA GLU A 285 -1.85 5.16 -8.55
C GLU A 285 -0.66 4.65 -9.41
N PRO A 286 0.56 4.64 -8.88
CA PRO A 286 1.73 4.24 -9.65
C PRO A 286 1.74 2.75 -10.04
N GLU A 287 0.80 1.97 -9.50
CA GLU A 287 0.59 0.56 -9.80
C GLU A 287 -0.12 0.28 -11.13
N ILE A 288 -0.73 1.28 -11.77
CA ILE A 288 -1.48 1.10 -13.03
C ILE A 288 -0.58 0.43 -14.07
N HIS A 289 -1.07 -0.66 -14.67
CA HIS A 289 -0.37 -1.49 -15.63
C HIS A 289 0.89 -2.21 -15.12
N LEU A 290 1.12 -2.25 -13.80
CA LEU A 290 2.24 -2.98 -13.20
C LEU A 290 1.86 -4.37 -12.70
N HIS A 291 2.71 -5.35 -13.01
CA HIS A 291 2.60 -6.67 -12.36
C HIS A 291 2.83 -6.56 -10.83
N PRO A 292 2.14 -7.33 -9.97
CA PRO A 292 2.23 -7.19 -8.51
C PRO A 292 3.63 -7.15 -7.91
N TYR A 293 4.59 -7.95 -8.43
CA TYR A 293 5.97 -7.89 -7.92
C TYR A 293 6.67 -6.56 -8.31
N MET A 294 6.35 -6.00 -9.49
CA MET A 294 6.91 -4.73 -9.95
C MET A 294 6.41 -3.55 -9.13
N GLN A 295 5.17 -3.59 -8.67
CA GLN A 295 4.59 -2.57 -7.79
C GLN A 295 5.43 -2.40 -6.51
N ARG A 296 5.78 -3.51 -5.84
CA ARG A 296 6.65 -3.48 -4.66
C ARG A 296 8.08 -3.03 -4.98
N SER A 297 8.61 -3.52 -6.11
CA SER A 297 9.98 -3.17 -6.54
C SER A 297 10.12 -1.69 -6.86
N LEU A 298 9.11 -1.08 -7.49
CA LEU A 298 9.05 0.35 -7.78
C LEU A 298 9.20 1.19 -6.49
N ILE A 299 8.34 0.95 -5.51
CA ILE A 299 8.38 1.73 -4.26
C ILE A 299 9.67 1.47 -3.48
N LYS A 300 10.15 0.24 -3.41
CA LYS A 300 11.43 -0.08 -2.76
C LYS A 300 12.61 0.62 -3.44
N TYR A 301 12.59 0.70 -4.78
CA TYR A 301 13.62 1.41 -5.52
C TYR A 301 13.57 2.91 -5.22
N LEU A 302 12.40 3.53 -5.37
CA LEU A 302 12.23 4.96 -5.10
C LEU A 302 12.57 5.32 -3.65
N ASN A 303 12.17 4.47 -2.70
CA ASN A 303 12.51 4.68 -1.30
C ASN A 303 14.04 4.64 -1.08
N ARG A 304 14.75 3.68 -1.71
CA ARG A 304 16.22 3.64 -1.65
C ARG A 304 16.89 4.85 -2.29
N VAL A 305 16.34 5.38 -3.38
CA VAL A 305 16.84 6.61 -4.01
C VAL A 305 16.67 7.79 -3.06
N ILE A 306 15.45 8.00 -2.55
CA ILE A 306 15.12 9.15 -1.70
C ILE A 306 15.79 9.08 -0.32
N SER A 307 16.05 7.88 0.21
CA SER A 307 16.77 7.67 1.48
C SER A 307 18.29 7.55 1.33
N ASN A 308 18.83 7.85 0.14
CA ASN A 308 20.27 7.81 -0.18
C ASN A 308 20.93 6.43 -0.07
N GLN A 309 20.14 5.35 -0.20
CA GLN A 309 20.62 3.96 -0.12
C GLN A 309 20.97 3.37 -1.49
N ASN A 310 20.75 4.10 -2.59
CA ASN A 310 21.09 3.69 -3.94
C ASN A 310 22.38 4.39 -4.39
N GLN A 311 23.50 3.68 -4.26
CA GLN A 311 24.84 4.24 -4.53
C GLN A 311 25.00 4.68 -5.99
N ASP A 312 24.54 3.87 -6.95
CA ASP A 312 24.62 4.20 -8.39
C ASP A 312 23.92 5.55 -8.69
N PHE A 313 22.76 5.78 -8.05
CA PHE A 313 22.03 7.02 -8.21
C PHE A 313 22.68 8.20 -7.49
N ASN A 314 23.24 7.99 -6.30
CA ASN A 314 23.97 9.02 -5.55
C ASN A 314 25.21 9.46 -6.32
N ASP A 315 25.96 8.52 -6.91
CA ASP A 315 27.12 8.82 -7.74
C ASP A 315 26.75 9.60 -9.00
N LEU A 316 25.60 9.26 -9.62
CA LEU A 316 25.04 9.99 -10.74
C LEU A 316 24.65 11.42 -10.34
N LEU A 317 23.96 11.59 -9.22
CA LEU A 317 23.53 12.86 -8.67
C LEU A 317 24.73 13.77 -8.41
N LYS A 318 25.77 13.23 -7.78
CA LYS A 318 27.03 13.93 -7.50
C LYS A 318 27.76 14.32 -8.77
N SER A 319 27.87 13.41 -9.74
CA SER A 319 28.59 13.66 -11.00
C SER A 319 27.92 14.68 -11.89
N LEU A 320 26.58 14.72 -11.94
CA LEU A 320 25.82 15.63 -12.79
C LEU A 320 25.63 17.02 -12.16
N PHE A 321 25.39 17.06 -10.85
CA PHE A 321 24.87 18.25 -10.19
C PHE A 321 25.70 18.71 -8.99
N GLY A 322 26.67 17.92 -8.57
CA GLY A 322 27.42 18.20 -7.35
C GLY A 322 26.56 18.12 -6.08
N ILE A 323 25.45 17.40 -6.12
CA ILE A 323 24.57 17.15 -4.98
C ILE A 323 24.92 15.78 -4.41
N ASP A 324 25.07 15.68 -3.09
CA ASP A 324 25.50 14.47 -2.43
C ASP A 324 24.34 13.65 -1.88
N LYS A 325 23.29 14.30 -1.33
CA LYS A 325 22.20 13.61 -0.63
C LYS A 325 20.83 14.27 -0.81
N PHE A 326 19.78 13.46 -0.70
CA PHE A 326 18.41 13.93 -0.54
C PHE A 326 18.02 14.06 0.93
N ILE A 327 17.12 15.01 1.21
CA ILE A 327 16.23 14.99 2.38
C ILE A 327 14.84 14.71 1.82
N GLY A 328 14.42 13.42 1.82
CA GLY A 328 13.31 13.00 0.99
C GLY A 328 12.15 12.36 1.73
N GLN A 329 10.97 12.40 1.07
CA GLN A 329 9.73 11.76 1.52
C GLN A 329 8.91 11.33 0.31
N ILE A 330 8.18 10.20 0.44
CA ILE A 330 7.29 9.69 -0.60
C ILE A 330 5.86 9.64 -0.06
N ILE A 331 4.90 10.10 -0.87
CA ILE A 331 3.46 10.01 -0.59
C ILE A 331 2.80 9.32 -1.77
N VAL A 332 2.18 8.17 -1.53
CA VAL A 332 1.59 7.31 -2.57
C VAL A 332 0.10 7.18 -2.33
N VAL A 333 -0.71 7.55 -3.28
CA VAL A 333 -2.12 7.12 -3.34
C VAL A 333 -2.18 5.81 -4.10
N THR A 334 -2.85 4.82 -3.54
CA THR A 334 -2.92 3.49 -4.15
C THR A 334 -4.25 2.80 -3.94
N HIS A 335 -4.60 1.93 -4.91
CA HIS A 335 -5.70 0.98 -4.85
C HIS A 335 -5.19 -0.48 -4.74
N SER A 336 -3.88 -0.69 -4.66
CA SER A 336 -3.30 -2.03 -4.62
C SER A 336 -2.71 -2.39 -3.25
N PRO A 337 -3.15 -3.47 -2.61
CA PRO A 337 -2.51 -3.98 -1.40
C PRO A 337 -1.06 -4.44 -1.63
N ASN A 338 -0.70 -4.73 -2.90
CA ASN A 338 0.64 -5.21 -3.23
C ASN A 338 1.72 -4.13 -3.13
N ILE A 339 1.37 -2.86 -3.31
CA ILE A 339 2.36 -1.76 -3.29
C ILE A 339 2.75 -1.35 -1.86
N ILE A 340 1.89 -1.62 -0.88
CA ILE A 340 2.10 -1.26 0.52
C ILE A 340 3.30 -2.03 1.09
N LEU A 341 4.22 -1.32 1.74
CA LEU A 341 5.32 -1.91 2.51
C LEU A 341 4.79 -2.47 3.84
N ASN A 342 5.64 -3.21 4.56
CA ASN A 342 5.22 -3.90 5.79
C ASN A 342 5.42 -3.03 7.04
N ASP A 343 4.93 -1.78 6.98
CA ASP A 343 4.95 -0.86 8.13
C ASP A 343 3.61 -0.14 8.23
N TYR A 344 2.86 -0.43 9.28
CA TYR A 344 1.54 0.17 9.52
C TYR A 344 1.60 1.68 9.78
N LYS A 345 2.74 2.19 10.28
CA LYS A 345 2.95 3.62 10.55
C LYS A 345 2.93 4.45 9.26
N GLN A 346 3.22 3.81 8.13
CA GLN A 346 3.19 4.43 6.82
C GLN A 346 1.79 4.51 6.19
N ILE A 347 0.76 3.94 6.83
CA ILE A 347 -0.60 3.90 6.28
C ILE A 347 -1.41 5.09 6.76
N ILE A 348 -2.02 5.78 5.80
CA ILE A 348 -3.02 6.83 6.00
C ILE A 348 -4.31 6.37 5.33
N ARG A 349 -5.32 6.01 6.13
CA ARG A 349 -6.60 5.55 5.58
C ARG A 349 -7.64 6.64 5.59
N LEU A 350 -8.27 6.84 4.43
CA LEU A 350 -9.48 7.63 4.27
C LEU A 350 -10.68 6.69 4.33
N HIS A 351 -11.70 7.04 5.10
CA HIS A 351 -12.95 6.29 5.17
C HIS A 351 -14.15 7.22 5.32
N GLN A 352 -15.29 6.76 4.84
CA GLN A 352 -16.56 7.46 5.00
C GLN A 352 -17.07 7.26 6.44
N ASN A 353 -17.46 8.34 7.08
CA ASN A 353 -18.16 8.31 8.35
C ASN A 353 -19.41 9.19 8.22
N SER A 354 -20.56 8.54 8.09
CA SER A 354 -21.82 9.23 7.73
C SER A 354 -21.63 10.10 6.47
N ASN A 355 -21.78 11.42 6.55
CA ASN A 355 -21.65 12.32 5.41
C ASN A 355 -20.25 12.95 5.26
N ASN A 356 -19.29 12.58 6.11
CA ASN A 356 -17.95 13.17 6.11
C ASN A 356 -16.86 12.12 5.87
N VAL A 357 -15.81 12.53 5.18
CA VAL A 357 -14.59 11.74 5.08
C VAL A 357 -13.79 11.92 6.37
N THR A 358 -13.24 10.85 6.89
CA THR A 358 -12.33 10.87 8.05
C THR A 358 -10.98 10.28 7.65
N ILE A 359 -9.89 10.86 8.14
CA ILE A 359 -8.53 10.39 7.89
C ILE A 359 -7.96 9.80 9.18
N LYS A 360 -7.40 8.59 9.09
CA LYS A 360 -6.68 7.92 10.17
C LYS A 360 -5.27 7.58 9.72
N SER A 361 -4.27 7.92 10.54
CA SER A 361 -2.87 7.63 10.24
C SER A 361 -2.29 6.68 11.26
N GLY A 362 -1.69 5.58 10.79
CA GLY A 362 -0.98 4.62 11.63
C GLY A 362 0.20 5.23 12.38
N ASN A 363 0.75 6.33 11.88
CA ASN A 363 1.83 7.07 12.55
C ASN A 363 1.42 7.67 13.92
N THR A 364 0.12 7.79 14.18
CA THR A 364 -0.40 8.29 15.46
C THR A 364 -0.72 7.20 16.47
N PHE A 365 -0.63 5.92 16.08
CA PHE A 365 -0.98 4.81 16.97
C PHE A 365 0.17 4.48 17.92
N GLN A 366 -0.19 4.21 19.16
CA GLN A 366 0.73 3.73 20.18
C GLN A 366 0.39 2.28 20.49
N LEU A 367 1.12 1.36 19.89
CA LEU A 367 0.99 -0.07 20.11
C LEU A 367 2.03 -0.55 21.10
N SER A 368 1.71 -1.59 21.87
CA SER A 368 2.72 -2.29 22.67
C SER A 368 3.72 -3.01 21.75
N SER A 369 4.95 -3.25 22.21
CA SER A 369 5.95 -4.00 21.43
C SER A 369 5.47 -5.40 21.05
N GLN A 370 4.61 -6.01 21.86
CA GLN A 370 4.01 -7.30 21.56
C GLN A 370 3.00 -7.20 20.40
N ASP A 371 2.14 -6.19 20.40
CA ASP A 371 1.16 -5.97 19.33
C ASP A 371 1.86 -5.60 18.02
N GLU A 372 2.92 -4.78 18.07
CA GLU A 372 3.74 -4.47 16.88
C GLU A 372 4.35 -5.73 16.26
N ASN A 373 4.88 -6.64 17.09
CA ASN A 373 5.45 -7.91 16.59
C ASN A 373 4.38 -8.79 15.95
N HIS A 374 3.21 -8.93 16.57
CA HIS A 374 2.09 -9.67 15.99
C HIS A 374 1.63 -9.05 14.67
N LEU A 375 1.51 -7.73 14.63
CA LEU A 375 1.11 -7.01 13.43
C LEU A 375 2.12 -7.20 12.29
N ASN A 376 3.41 -7.09 12.55
CA ASN A 376 4.45 -7.28 11.54
C ASN A 376 4.40 -8.67 10.88
N ILE A 377 4.10 -9.73 11.67
CA ILE A 377 3.94 -11.09 11.14
C ILE A 377 2.67 -11.20 10.27
N LEU A 378 1.57 -10.59 10.69
CA LEU A 378 0.26 -10.72 10.04
C LEU A 378 0.03 -9.66 8.96
N PHE A 379 0.86 -8.64 8.89
CA PHE A 379 0.68 -7.51 7.99
C PHE A 379 0.46 -7.91 6.51
N PRO A 380 1.19 -8.89 5.95
CA PRO A 380 0.93 -9.35 4.59
C PRO A 380 -0.49 -9.87 4.36
N ALA A 381 -1.09 -10.51 5.37
CA ALA A 381 -2.43 -11.06 5.27
C ALA A 381 -3.54 -10.01 5.41
N ILE A 382 -3.29 -8.95 6.20
CA ILE A 382 -4.32 -7.95 6.51
C ILE A 382 -4.34 -6.74 5.57
N LYS A 383 -3.43 -6.66 4.59
CA LYS A 383 -3.33 -5.51 3.66
C LYS A 383 -4.64 -5.23 2.93
N GLU A 384 -5.39 -6.25 2.59
CA GLU A 384 -6.67 -6.13 1.90
C GLU A 384 -7.73 -5.40 2.76
N ALA A 385 -7.68 -5.56 4.08
CA ALA A 385 -8.59 -4.88 4.99
C ALA A 385 -8.56 -3.34 4.84
N PHE A 386 -7.41 -2.76 4.48
CA PHE A 386 -7.28 -1.31 4.34
C PHE A 386 -8.10 -0.74 3.16
N PHE A 387 -8.53 -1.59 2.23
CA PHE A 387 -9.32 -1.22 1.06
C PHE A 387 -10.80 -1.64 1.18
N SER A 388 -11.15 -2.45 2.17
CA SER A 388 -12.50 -2.94 2.38
C SER A 388 -13.39 -1.96 3.14
N LYS A 389 -14.70 -2.11 2.99
CA LYS A 389 -15.71 -1.42 3.80
C LYS A 389 -15.82 -2.03 5.19
N SER A 390 -15.81 -3.36 5.24
CA SER A 390 -15.77 -4.15 6.46
C SER A 390 -14.91 -5.39 6.29
N THR A 391 -14.46 -5.97 7.40
CA THR A 391 -13.57 -7.14 7.37
C THR A 391 -14.09 -8.20 8.31
N LEU A 392 -14.14 -9.45 7.83
CA LEU A 392 -14.44 -10.64 8.62
C LEU A 392 -13.16 -11.43 8.87
N PHE A 393 -12.77 -11.57 10.13
CA PHE A 393 -11.63 -12.37 10.56
C PHE A 393 -12.07 -13.75 11.03
N VAL A 394 -11.40 -14.79 10.51
CA VAL A 394 -11.66 -16.20 10.85
C VAL A 394 -10.39 -16.91 11.28
N GLU A 395 -10.54 -17.97 12.08
CA GLU A 395 -9.40 -18.70 12.64
C GLU A 395 -8.86 -19.73 11.66
N GLY A 396 -9.74 -20.49 10.99
CA GLY A 396 -9.40 -21.69 10.25
C GLY A 396 -9.57 -21.60 8.74
N GLU A 397 -8.96 -22.56 8.04
CA GLU A 397 -9.07 -22.69 6.59
C GLU A 397 -10.45 -23.19 6.14
N THR A 398 -11.09 -23.98 7.00
CA THR A 398 -12.43 -24.51 6.74
C THR A 398 -13.44 -23.38 6.71
N GLU A 399 -13.43 -22.48 7.69
CA GLU A 399 -14.28 -21.30 7.72
C GLU A 399 -13.97 -20.34 6.56
N PHE A 400 -12.69 -20.08 6.31
CA PHE A 400 -12.25 -19.20 5.24
C PHE A 400 -12.85 -19.57 3.88
N THR A 401 -12.99 -20.85 3.60
CA THR A 401 -13.57 -21.34 2.33
C THR A 401 -15.06 -21.61 2.37
N ALA A 402 -15.62 -21.93 3.54
CA ALA A 402 -17.05 -22.19 3.70
C ALA A 402 -17.89 -20.92 3.73
N LEU A 403 -17.43 -19.88 4.47
CA LEU A 403 -18.25 -18.72 4.76
C LEU A 403 -18.69 -17.91 3.54
N PRO A 404 -17.87 -17.66 2.51
CA PRO A 404 -18.35 -16.96 1.31
C PRO A 404 -19.49 -17.71 0.61
N ARG A 405 -19.41 -19.06 0.56
CA ARG A 405 -20.42 -19.91 -0.05
C ARG A 405 -21.69 -20.00 0.79
N ILE A 406 -21.55 -20.01 2.10
CA ILE A 406 -22.67 -19.91 3.02
C ILE A 406 -23.36 -18.55 2.88
N ALA A 407 -22.58 -17.47 2.78
CA ALA A 407 -23.10 -16.12 2.63
C ALA A 407 -23.97 -15.96 1.36
N THR A 408 -23.55 -16.55 0.24
CA THR A 408 -24.36 -16.50 -1.00
C THR A 408 -25.74 -17.13 -0.85
N LYS A 409 -25.92 -18.09 0.08
CA LYS A 409 -27.25 -18.66 0.39
C LYS A 409 -28.19 -17.71 1.13
N TYR A 410 -27.64 -16.64 1.68
CA TYR A 410 -28.38 -15.53 2.30
C TYR A 410 -28.46 -14.29 1.39
N ASP A 411 -28.19 -14.45 0.08
CA ASP A 411 -28.09 -13.35 -0.88
C ASP A 411 -27.06 -12.27 -0.43
N ILE A 412 -25.92 -12.76 0.07
CA ILE A 412 -24.79 -11.92 0.50
C ILE A 412 -23.55 -12.35 -0.28
N ASP A 413 -23.09 -11.47 -1.17
CA ASP A 413 -21.79 -11.63 -1.83
C ASP A 413 -20.78 -10.71 -1.15
N PHE A 414 -19.65 -11.25 -0.69
CA PHE A 414 -18.63 -10.50 0.03
C PHE A 414 -17.91 -9.53 -0.89
N ASP A 415 -17.63 -9.91 -2.13
CA ASP A 415 -16.93 -9.07 -3.09
C ASP A 415 -17.81 -7.88 -3.50
N ASP A 416 -19.07 -8.10 -3.82
CA ASP A 416 -20.03 -7.04 -4.19
C ASP A 416 -20.24 -6.02 -3.07
N LEU A 417 -20.18 -6.46 -1.83
CA LEU A 417 -20.35 -5.60 -0.65
C LEU A 417 -19.04 -4.97 -0.16
N GLY A 418 -17.90 -5.31 -0.77
CA GLY A 418 -16.59 -4.83 -0.34
C GLY A 418 -16.17 -5.35 1.03
N ILE A 419 -16.52 -6.61 1.34
CA ILE A 419 -16.16 -7.30 2.58
C ILE A 419 -14.90 -8.11 2.34
N ALA A 420 -13.82 -7.81 3.08
CA ALA A 420 -12.63 -8.64 3.07
C ALA A 420 -12.77 -9.79 4.07
N LEU A 421 -12.51 -11.01 3.63
CA LEU A 421 -12.43 -12.18 4.50
C LEU A 421 -10.97 -12.55 4.72
N ILE A 422 -10.52 -12.51 5.96
CA ILE A 422 -9.11 -12.70 6.31
C ILE A 422 -8.93 -13.79 7.35
N LYS A 423 -8.06 -14.76 7.02
CA LYS A 423 -7.67 -15.81 7.95
C LYS A 423 -6.49 -15.31 8.81
N VAL A 424 -6.65 -15.34 10.13
CA VAL A 424 -5.60 -15.07 11.11
C VAL A 424 -5.66 -16.14 12.20
N GLY A 425 -4.51 -16.48 12.80
CA GLY A 425 -4.51 -17.48 13.88
C GLY A 425 -5.33 -17.03 15.09
N SER A 426 -5.83 -18.00 15.85
CA SER A 426 -6.75 -17.82 16.98
C SER A 426 -6.33 -16.70 17.97
N ASP A 427 -5.05 -16.67 18.35
CA ASP A 427 -4.56 -15.70 19.34
C ASP A 427 -4.45 -14.28 18.79
N ALA A 428 -4.48 -14.14 17.47
CA ALA A 428 -4.26 -12.87 16.78
C ALA A 428 -5.56 -12.13 16.42
N ILE A 429 -6.71 -12.81 16.32
CA ILE A 429 -7.97 -12.18 15.87
C ILE A 429 -8.29 -10.93 16.70
N ALA A 430 -8.30 -11.06 18.02
CA ALA A 430 -8.62 -9.97 18.93
C ALA A 430 -7.65 -8.77 18.78
N ILE A 431 -6.35 -9.06 18.67
CA ILE A 431 -5.29 -8.05 18.50
C ILE A 431 -5.47 -7.34 17.17
N VAL A 432 -5.62 -8.10 16.08
CA VAL A 432 -5.76 -7.54 14.73
C VAL A 432 -7.03 -6.71 14.59
N MET A 433 -8.17 -7.18 15.12
CA MET A 433 -9.41 -6.41 15.13
C MET A 433 -9.23 -5.07 15.84
N ASN A 434 -8.56 -5.05 17.01
CA ASN A 434 -8.33 -3.84 17.77
C ASN A 434 -7.44 -2.84 17.00
N ILE A 435 -6.41 -3.33 16.31
CA ILE A 435 -5.50 -2.47 15.53
C ILE A 435 -6.17 -1.97 14.25
N VAL A 436 -6.79 -2.87 13.49
CA VAL A 436 -7.42 -2.55 12.21
C VAL A 436 -8.61 -1.60 12.40
N SER A 437 -9.35 -1.74 13.50
CA SER A 437 -10.45 -0.82 13.83
C SER A 437 -10.00 0.62 14.09
N GLN A 438 -8.76 0.83 14.57
CA GLN A 438 -8.21 2.19 14.76
C GLN A 438 -8.08 2.95 13.44
N PHE A 439 -7.93 2.25 12.32
CA PHE A 439 -7.97 2.83 10.98
C PHE A 439 -9.40 3.15 10.50
N GLY A 440 -10.42 2.97 11.33
CA GLY A 440 -11.82 3.17 10.97
C GLY A 440 -12.40 2.05 10.08
N ILE A 441 -11.83 0.84 10.16
CA ILE A 441 -12.34 -0.34 9.45
C ILE A 441 -13.33 -1.05 10.37
N CYS A 442 -14.53 -1.30 9.86
CA CYS A 442 -15.52 -2.08 10.58
C CYS A 442 -15.11 -3.55 10.59
N CYS A 443 -14.83 -4.10 11.78
CA CYS A 443 -14.32 -5.46 11.94
C CYS A 443 -15.38 -6.36 12.58
N VAL A 444 -15.48 -7.58 12.08
CA VAL A 444 -16.16 -8.72 12.70
C VAL A 444 -15.15 -9.84 12.83
N GLY A 445 -15.16 -10.56 13.93
CA GLY A 445 -14.30 -11.73 14.12
C GLY A 445 -15.07 -12.91 14.65
N ILE A 446 -14.65 -14.10 14.28
CA ILE A 446 -15.13 -15.33 14.91
C ILE A 446 -13.95 -16.14 15.42
N GLN A 447 -14.03 -16.54 16.68
CA GLN A 447 -12.98 -17.24 17.39
C GLN A 447 -13.52 -18.53 17.99
N ASP A 448 -12.70 -19.58 17.94
CA ASP A 448 -13.02 -20.86 18.56
C ASP A 448 -13.23 -20.71 20.07
N PHE A 449 -14.16 -21.51 20.61
CA PHE A 449 -14.50 -21.49 22.02
C PHE A 449 -13.33 -21.93 22.89
N ASP A 450 -12.81 -20.98 23.65
CA ASP A 450 -11.84 -21.18 24.71
C ASP A 450 -12.25 -20.28 25.90
N THR A 451 -12.50 -20.90 27.05
CA THR A 451 -12.99 -20.17 28.23
C THR A 451 -12.04 -19.05 28.67
N GLY A 452 -10.73 -19.26 28.57
CA GLY A 452 -9.73 -18.25 28.88
C GLY A 452 -9.70 -17.09 27.88
N LYS A 453 -9.83 -17.37 26.59
CA LYS A 453 -9.90 -16.38 25.51
C LYS A 453 -11.20 -15.59 25.60
N LYS A 454 -12.33 -16.27 25.76
CA LYS A 454 -13.64 -15.64 25.91
C LYS A 454 -13.68 -14.68 27.08
N ALA A 455 -13.14 -15.06 28.24
CA ALA A 455 -13.09 -14.20 29.41
C ALA A 455 -12.26 -12.92 29.18
N ARG A 456 -11.15 -13.02 28.39
CA ARG A 456 -10.29 -11.88 28.06
C ARG A 456 -10.86 -10.96 26.97
N ASN A 457 -11.56 -11.52 25.99
CA ASN A 457 -11.90 -10.87 24.73
C ASN A 457 -13.39 -10.53 24.58
N ASN A 458 -14.24 -10.88 25.55
CA ASN A 458 -15.70 -10.70 25.45
C ASN A 458 -16.13 -9.22 25.38
N GLN A 459 -15.23 -8.28 25.67
CA GLN A 459 -15.48 -6.84 25.58
C GLN A 459 -15.17 -6.27 24.19
N ILE A 460 -14.55 -7.06 23.28
CA ILE A 460 -14.22 -6.59 21.94
C ILE A 460 -15.52 -6.56 21.11
N PRO A 461 -15.93 -5.40 20.60
CA PRO A 461 -17.15 -5.30 19.80
C PRO A 461 -17.08 -6.19 18.55
N ASN A 462 -18.19 -6.87 18.23
CA ASN A 462 -18.35 -7.73 17.07
C ASN A 462 -17.36 -8.92 17.00
N LEU A 463 -16.76 -9.32 18.10
CA LEU A 463 -16.04 -10.57 18.22
C LEU A 463 -16.99 -11.64 18.74
N PHE A 464 -17.24 -12.65 17.92
CA PHE A 464 -18.09 -13.78 18.21
C PHE A 464 -17.26 -14.98 18.64
N PHE A 465 -17.89 -15.86 19.43
CA PHE A 465 -17.28 -17.13 19.85
C PHE A 465 -18.17 -18.28 19.46
N THR A 466 -17.57 -19.36 18.96
CA THR A 466 -18.32 -20.60 18.72
C THR A 466 -18.97 -21.07 20.02
N SER A 467 -20.10 -21.76 19.94
CA SER A 467 -20.76 -22.35 21.12
C SER A 467 -20.13 -23.69 21.50
N LYS A 468 -19.42 -24.29 20.55
CA LYS A 468 -18.64 -25.51 20.68
C LYS A 468 -17.15 -25.22 20.55
N ILE A 469 -16.32 -26.28 20.55
CA ILE A 469 -14.85 -26.14 20.53
C ILE A 469 -14.36 -25.44 19.25
N ASN A 470 -14.99 -25.71 18.11
CA ASN A 470 -14.64 -25.17 16.80
C ASN A 470 -15.79 -25.32 15.80
N PHE A 471 -15.56 -24.91 14.54
CA PHE A 471 -16.52 -24.99 13.45
C PHE A 471 -17.03 -26.42 13.20
N GLU A 472 -16.13 -27.40 13.19
CA GLU A 472 -16.48 -28.80 12.95
C GLU A 472 -17.36 -29.35 14.08
N ASP A 473 -17.08 -28.98 15.34
CA ASP A 473 -17.91 -29.34 16.48
C ASP A 473 -19.32 -28.75 16.43
N GLU A 474 -19.45 -27.52 15.89
CA GLU A 474 -20.76 -26.89 15.65
C GLU A 474 -21.57 -27.69 14.62
N LEU A 475 -20.93 -28.13 13.53
CA LEU A 475 -21.60 -28.93 12.49
C LEU A 475 -22.05 -30.28 13.00
N ILE A 476 -21.32 -30.89 13.89
CA ILE A 476 -21.67 -32.20 14.46
C ILE A 476 -22.96 -32.16 15.30
N ASP A 477 -23.37 -31.00 15.79
CA ASP A 477 -24.67 -30.85 16.45
C ASP A 477 -25.87 -31.18 15.51
N LEU A 478 -25.66 -31.22 14.18
CA LEU A 478 -26.67 -31.68 13.22
C LEU A 478 -27.11 -33.14 13.49
N ILE A 479 -26.23 -33.96 14.08
CA ILE A 479 -26.59 -35.32 14.50
C ILE A 479 -27.73 -35.28 15.54
N ARG A 480 -27.62 -34.39 16.53
CA ARG A 480 -28.64 -34.22 17.58
C ARG A 480 -29.95 -33.65 17.04
N GLN A 481 -29.88 -32.91 15.94
CA GLN A 481 -31.04 -32.34 15.27
C GLN A 481 -31.75 -33.31 14.33
N GLY A 482 -31.26 -34.56 14.23
CA GLY A 482 -31.80 -35.56 13.31
C GLY A 482 -31.44 -35.32 11.84
N LYS A 483 -30.40 -34.48 11.58
CA LYS A 483 -29.95 -34.11 10.24
C LYS A 483 -28.58 -34.73 9.88
N GLU A 484 -28.27 -35.85 10.45
CA GLU A 484 -27.00 -36.58 10.27
C GLU A 484 -26.72 -36.93 8.80
N ASN A 485 -27.77 -37.23 8.03
CA ASN A 485 -27.64 -37.51 6.60
C ASN A 485 -26.90 -36.42 5.82
N ILE A 486 -27.02 -35.18 6.21
CA ILE A 486 -26.30 -34.06 5.59
C ILE A 486 -24.78 -34.18 5.79
N LEU A 487 -24.35 -34.58 6.99
CA LEU A 487 -22.93 -34.82 7.26
C LEU A 487 -22.42 -36.02 6.47
N ARG A 488 -23.21 -37.08 6.33
CA ARG A 488 -22.86 -38.25 5.48
C ARG A 488 -22.65 -37.84 4.03
N GLU A 489 -23.56 -37.04 3.47
CA GLU A 489 -23.45 -36.54 2.10
C GLU A 489 -22.19 -35.67 1.91
N ILE A 490 -21.88 -34.79 2.87
CA ILE A 490 -20.67 -33.96 2.84
C ILE A 490 -19.42 -34.86 2.88
N PHE A 491 -19.36 -35.83 3.79
CA PHE A 491 -18.20 -36.73 3.91
C PHE A 491 -18.01 -37.58 2.66
N LEU A 492 -19.09 -38.15 2.13
CA LEU A 492 -19.04 -38.92 0.87
C LEU A 492 -18.58 -38.04 -0.30
N ALA A 493 -19.05 -36.81 -0.39
CA ALA A 493 -18.61 -35.87 -1.44
C ALA A 493 -17.11 -35.56 -1.36
N VAL A 494 -16.55 -35.44 -0.15
CA VAL A 494 -15.11 -35.27 0.07
C VAL A 494 -14.36 -36.53 -0.34
N GLU A 495 -14.77 -37.70 0.14
CA GLU A 495 -14.12 -39.00 -0.17
C GLU A 495 -14.12 -39.28 -1.68
N ILE A 496 -15.26 -39.11 -2.35
CA ILE A 496 -15.38 -39.25 -3.81
C ILE A 496 -14.43 -38.28 -4.53
N LYS A 497 -14.38 -37.06 -4.09
CA LYS A 497 -13.51 -36.03 -4.71
C LYS A 497 -12.02 -36.38 -4.65
N TYR A 498 -11.60 -37.06 -3.58
CA TYR A 498 -10.22 -37.53 -3.42
C TYR A 498 -10.00 -38.96 -3.95
N GLY A 499 -11.07 -39.72 -4.30
CA GLY A 499 -10.97 -41.12 -4.70
C GLY A 499 -10.46 -42.03 -3.58
N ILE A 500 -10.86 -41.77 -2.34
CA ILE A 500 -10.39 -42.44 -1.13
C ILE A 500 -11.56 -42.98 -0.29
N ASP A 501 -11.23 -43.87 0.62
CA ASP A 501 -12.10 -44.35 1.70
C ASP A 501 -11.28 -44.30 2.99
N THR A 502 -11.40 -43.18 3.69
CA THR A 502 -10.53 -42.85 4.83
C THR A 502 -10.77 -43.81 6.00
N ILE A 503 -9.68 -44.35 6.55
CA ILE A 503 -9.71 -45.04 7.84
C ILE A 503 -9.79 -43.98 8.94
N VAL A 504 -10.91 -43.94 9.63
CA VAL A 504 -11.15 -42.98 10.72
C VAL A 504 -10.45 -43.48 11.97
N GLN A 505 -9.40 -42.75 12.37
CA GLN A 505 -8.57 -43.09 13.51
C GLN A 505 -9.02 -42.32 14.75
N LEU A 506 -9.63 -42.97 15.71
CA LEU A 506 -10.09 -42.36 16.96
C LEU A 506 -8.94 -41.85 17.84
N GLY A 507 -7.72 -42.33 17.62
CA GLY A 507 -6.51 -41.81 18.23
C GLY A 507 -6.19 -40.32 17.86
N SER A 508 -6.72 -39.81 16.76
CA SER A 508 -6.54 -38.41 16.30
C SER A 508 -7.42 -37.40 17.04
N LEU A 509 -8.37 -37.85 17.86
CA LEU A 509 -9.24 -36.97 18.65
C LEU A 509 -8.43 -36.12 19.65
N LYS A 510 -8.80 -34.85 19.80
CA LYS A 510 -8.32 -34.01 20.91
C LYS A 510 -8.70 -34.64 22.25
N GLU A 511 -7.86 -34.41 23.27
CA GLU A 511 -8.01 -35.02 24.60
C GLU A 511 -9.38 -34.78 25.22
N ILE A 512 -9.95 -33.60 25.02
CA ILE A 512 -11.28 -33.21 25.50
C ILE A 512 -12.39 -34.11 24.93
N ASN A 513 -12.25 -34.55 23.67
CA ASN A 513 -13.21 -35.40 23.00
C ASN A 513 -12.97 -36.89 23.31
N ARG A 514 -11.75 -37.29 23.66
CA ARG A 514 -11.43 -38.65 24.11
C ARG A 514 -12.18 -39.06 25.38
N LYS A 515 -12.54 -38.12 26.23
CA LYS A 515 -13.34 -38.39 27.45
C LYS A 515 -14.68 -39.01 27.13
N PHE A 516 -15.25 -38.75 25.97
CA PHE A 516 -16.51 -39.37 25.54
C PHE A 516 -16.37 -40.87 25.17
N LEU A 517 -15.15 -41.32 24.92
CA LEU A 517 -14.85 -42.72 24.62
C LEU A 517 -14.64 -43.58 25.87
N LEU A 518 -14.49 -42.95 27.05
CA LEU A 518 -14.29 -43.65 28.31
C LEU A 518 -15.58 -44.43 28.71
N GLY A 519 -15.48 -45.76 28.71
CA GLY A 519 -16.60 -46.63 29.07
C GLY A 519 -17.37 -47.24 27.88
N LEU A 520 -16.99 -46.93 26.64
CA LEU A 520 -17.55 -47.54 25.45
C LEU A 520 -16.77 -48.82 25.09
N ASN A 521 -17.49 -49.95 24.87
CA ASN A 521 -16.90 -51.20 24.41
C ASN A 521 -16.82 -51.24 22.87
N ASN A 522 -15.83 -51.99 22.33
CA ASN A 522 -15.64 -52.23 20.89
C ASN A 522 -15.28 -51.00 20.01
N ILE A 523 -14.50 -50.10 20.54
CA ILE A 523 -13.97 -48.96 19.77
C ILE A 523 -12.84 -49.45 18.87
N LYS A 524 -13.02 -49.38 17.54
CA LYS A 524 -12.01 -49.74 16.53
C LYS A 524 -11.93 -48.64 15.47
N ASP A 525 -10.72 -48.42 14.97
CA ASP A 525 -10.54 -47.67 13.73
C ASP A 525 -11.26 -48.43 12.60
N CYS A 526 -12.05 -47.73 11.80
CA CYS A 526 -12.81 -48.33 10.71
C CYS A 526 -12.81 -47.38 9.48
N LYS A 527 -13.10 -47.96 8.32
CA LYS A 527 -13.32 -47.17 7.12
C LYS A 527 -14.62 -46.40 7.21
N LEU A 528 -14.64 -45.22 6.59
CA LEU A 528 -15.83 -44.36 6.57
C LEU A 528 -17.04 -45.09 5.94
N SER A 529 -16.82 -45.85 4.87
CA SER A 529 -17.84 -46.68 4.22
C SER A 529 -18.42 -47.75 5.14
N GLU A 530 -17.58 -48.39 5.96
CA GLU A 530 -18.00 -49.38 6.97
C GLU A 530 -18.81 -48.72 8.09
N LEU A 531 -18.37 -47.53 8.54
CA LEU A 531 -19.06 -46.73 9.55
C LEU A 531 -20.51 -46.45 9.14
N PHE A 532 -20.75 -46.09 7.89
CA PHE A 532 -22.08 -45.76 7.39
C PHE A 532 -23.00 -46.99 7.24
N GLN A 533 -22.43 -48.20 7.16
CA GLN A 533 -23.20 -49.45 7.10
C GLN A 533 -23.52 -50.01 8.49
N THR A 534 -22.63 -49.77 9.46
CA THR A 534 -22.65 -50.46 10.76
C THR A 534 -23.49 -49.73 11.81
N TYR A 535 -23.67 -48.41 11.70
CA TYR A 535 -24.35 -47.61 12.71
C TYR A 535 -25.68 -47.02 12.19
N PRO A 536 -26.79 -47.75 12.28
CA PRO A 536 -28.12 -47.17 12.30
C PRO A 536 -28.30 -46.45 13.64
N ILE A 537 -28.86 -45.25 13.62
CA ILE A 537 -28.84 -44.26 14.70
C ILE A 537 -29.73 -44.72 15.87
N THR A 538 -29.15 -45.36 16.88
CA THR A 538 -29.74 -45.46 18.20
C THR A 538 -29.17 -44.38 19.13
N LEU A 539 -29.93 -43.91 20.13
CA LEU A 539 -29.53 -42.83 21.03
C LEU A 539 -28.19 -43.10 21.75
N ASP A 540 -27.88 -44.35 22.09
CA ASP A 540 -26.63 -44.76 22.75
C ASP A 540 -25.42 -44.74 21.80
N GLU A 541 -25.63 -44.86 20.50
CA GLU A 541 -24.61 -44.87 19.46
C GLU A 541 -24.27 -43.47 18.95
N LEU A 542 -25.11 -42.44 19.22
CA LEU A 542 -24.88 -41.06 18.79
C LEU A 542 -23.59 -40.48 19.30
N SER A 543 -23.21 -40.79 20.55
CA SER A 543 -21.95 -40.27 21.14
C SER A 543 -20.72 -40.88 20.46
N LEU A 544 -20.78 -42.15 20.09
CA LEU A 544 -19.71 -42.84 19.37
C LEU A 544 -19.60 -42.33 17.92
N LEU A 545 -20.73 -42.23 17.23
CA LEU A 545 -20.78 -41.67 15.86
C LEU A 545 -20.21 -40.25 15.82
N LYS A 546 -20.56 -39.43 16.82
CA LYS A 546 -19.97 -38.09 16.98
C LYS A 546 -18.44 -38.12 17.08
N CYS A 547 -17.88 -39.04 17.86
CA CYS A 547 -16.44 -39.21 17.99
C CYS A 547 -15.77 -39.58 16.64
N TYR A 548 -16.37 -40.50 15.88
CA TYR A 548 -15.86 -40.85 14.55
C TYR A 548 -15.88 -39.66 13.59
N TYR A 549 -16.96 -38.89 13.58
CA TYR A 549 -17.06 -37.70 12.70
C TYR A 549 -16.05 -36.63 13.08
N LEU A 550 -15.84 -36.37 14.37
CA LEU A 550 -14.80 -35.47 14.84
C LEU A 550 -13.38 -35.97 14.50
N ALA A 551 -13.13 -37.28 14.61
CA ALA A 551 -11.87 -37.86 14.21
C ALA A 551 -11.61 -37.71 12.70
N TRP A 552 -12.66 -37.91 11.88
CA TRP A 552 -12.58 -37.68 10.45
C TRP A 552 -12.22 -36.20 10.14
N PHE A 553 -12.94 -35.26 10.72
CA PHE A 553 -12.66 -33.85 10.56
C PHE A 553 -11.24 -33.47 10.99
N SER A 554 -10.76 -34.01 12.11
CA SER A 554 -9.39 -33.74 12.60
C SER A 554 -8.31 -34.05 11.56
N ASN A 555 -8.56 -35.05 10.71
CA ASN A 555 -7.63 -35.48 9.67
C ASN A 555 -7.86 -34.80 8.30
N LYS A 556 -9.04 -34.24 8.04
CA LYS A 556 -9.47 -33.82 6.71
C LYS A 556 -9.83 -32.33 6.60
N LYS A 557 -9.86 -31.59 7.71
CA LYS A 557 -10.17 -30.15 7.68
C LYS A 557 -9.25 -29.36 6.75
N GLY A 558 -9.76 -28.25 6.21
CA GLY A 558 -9.02 -27.37 5.33
C GLY A 558 -9.86 -26.88 4.14
N TYR A 559 -9.19 -26.29 3.17
CA TYR A 559 -9.83 -25.59 2.05
C TYR A 559 -10.88 -26.41 1.28
N LEU A 560 -10.58 -27.67 0.92
CA LEU A 560 -11.52 -28.46 0.14
C LEU A 560 -12.75 -28.86 0.94
N VAL A 561 -12.55 -29.23 2.20
CA VAL A 561 -13.64 -29.60 3.09
C VAL A 561 -14.53 -28.39 3.33
N GLY A 562 -13.95 -27.23 3.63
CA GLY A 562 -14.70 -25.99 3.78
C GLY A 562 -15.51 -25.65 2.53
N LYS A 563 -14.93 -25.81 1.35
CA LYS A 563 -15.64 -25.61 0.08
C LYS A 563 -16.88 -26.51 -0.03
N ILE A 564 -16.71 -27.80 0.19
CA ILE A 564 -17.81 -28.78 0.07
C ILE A 564 -18.88 -28.50 1.13
N ILE A 565 -18.50 -28.22 2.37
CA ILE A 565 -19.43 -27.82 3.42
C ILE A 565 -20.22 -26.58 2.97
N GLY A 566 -19.54 -25.53 2.52
CA GLY A 566 -20.18 -24.30 2.08
C GLY A 566 -21.16 -24.52 0.93
N ASP A 567 -20.82 -25.36 -0.04
CA ASP A 567 -21.68 -25.67 -1.18
C ASP A 567 -22.92 -26.52 -0.77
N MET A 568 -22.75 -27.49 0.14
CA MET A 568 -23.78 -28.50 0.43
C MET A 568 -24.65 -28.20 1.65
N ILE A 569 -24.15 -27.45 2.66
CA ILE A 569 -24.92 -27.22 3.90
C ILE A 569 -26.20 -26.44 3.60
N PRO A 570 -27.40 -26.90 4.00
CA PRO A 570 -28.62 -26.11 3.89
C PRO A 570 -28.61 -24.89 4.82
N VAL A 571 -29.36 -23.83 4.44
CA VAL A 571 -29.45 -22.59 5.21
C VAL A 571 -29.88 -22.83 6.67
N ASP A 572 -30.88 -23.69 6.88
CA ASP A 572 -31.40 -24.07 8.20
C ASP A 572 -30.47 -24.96 9.02
N CYS A 573 -29.31 -25.32 8.48
CA CYS A 573 -28.28 -26.15 9.11
C CYS A 573 -27.00 -25.35 9.40
N VAL A 574 -26.93 -24.12 8.97
CA VAL A 574 -25.78 -23.23 9.29
C VAL A 574 -25.78 -22.93 10.79
N PRO A 575 -24.65 -23.14 11.49
CA PRO A 575 -24.61 -22.81 12.92
C PRO A 575 -24.87 -21.31 13.16
N LYS A 576 -25.71 -21.02 14.16
CA LYS A 576 -26.24 -19.67 14.40
C LYS A 576 -25.16 -18.59 14.53
N VAL A 577 -24.04 -18.90 15.15
CA VAL A 577 -22.94 -17.93 15.34
C VAL A 577 -22.36 -17.47 14.01
N TYR A 578 -22.26 -18.37 13.01
CA TYR A 578 -21.75 -18.02 11.68
C TYR A 578 -22.77 -17.22 10.87
N GLU A 579 -24.04 -17.58 10.98
CA GLU A 579 -25.14 -16.79 10.43
C GLU A 579 -25.12 -15.34 10.96
N ASP A 580 -24.99 -15.20 12.28
CA ASP A 580 -24.94 -13.88 12.94
C ASP A 580 -23.71 -13.08 12.52
N CYS A 581 -22.54 -13.72 12.38
CA CYS A 581 -21.33 -13.09 11.86
C CYS A 581 -21.51 -12.58 10.43
N ILE A 582 -22.07 -13.40 9.53
CA ILE A 582 -22.31 -13.05 8.13
C ILE A 582 -23.29 -11.86 8.05
N LYS A 583 -24.38 -11.89 8.81
CA LYS A 583 -25.34 -10.79 8.86
C LYS A 583 -24.72 -9.53 9.44
N LYS A 584 -23.90 -9.65 10.49
CA LYS A 584 -23.26 -8.50 11.12
C LYS A 584 -22.24 -7.83 10.21
N VAL A 585 -21.41 -8.58 9.51
CA VAL A 585 -20.43 -7.99 8.58
C VAL A 585 -21.11 -7.32 7.39
N LYS A 586 -22.25 -7.87 6.90
CA LYS A 586 -23.10 -7.21 5.90
C LYS A 586 -23.65 -5.88 6.43
N GLU A 587 -24.24 -5.88 7.63
CA GLU A 587 -24.76 -4.65 8.27
C GLU A 587 -23.71 -3.55 8.29
N LEU A 588 -22.47 -3.91 8.70
CA LEU A 588 -21.37 -2.97 8.82
C LEU A 588 -20.75 -2.54 7.48
N SER A 589 -21.03 -3.24 6.38
CA SER A 589 -20.59 -2.87 5.03
C SER A 589 -21.52 -1.88 4.33
N LEU A 590 -22.73 -1.76 4.81
CA LEU A 590 -23.72 -0.83 4.23
C LEU A 590 -23.43 0.60 4.72
N PRO A 591 -23.64 1.62 3.86
CA PRO A 591 -23.51 3.01 4.28
C PRO A 591 -24.53 3.33 5.39
N ILE A 592 -24.04 3.95 6.45
CA ILE A 592 -24.87 4.43 7.58
C ILE A 592 -25.59 5.71 7.20
#